data_2b62e958fd790c1ff9d1d2d00313190b
#
_entry.id   2b62e958fd790c1ff9d1d2d00313190b
#
_cell.length_a   1.000
_cell.length_b   1.000
_cell.length_c   1.000
_cell.angle_alpha   90.00
_cell.angle_beta   90.00
_cell.angle_gamma   90.00
#
_symmetry.space_group_name_H-M   'P 1'
#
loop_
_entity.id
_entity.type
_entity.pdbx_description
1 polymer ?
#
loop_
_entity_poly.entity_id
_entity_poly.type
_entity_poly.pdbx_seq_one_letter_code
_entity_poly.pdbx_strand_id
1 'polypeptide(L)'
;AGARLAGAKQLIAVDRHDSKLEMARAFGATEVLKADESTRAEILKLTCQRGADYVFEAVGSPKVQEASFGSVRPGGKLVLVGLSPMGSETDFPGSIITRQEKTVLGSYYGSCDPQRDFPLYAGLYLDGRLELDSLVSKTYTLQEINSAYSDMLEGRISRGAILF
;
A
#
# COMPACT_ATOMS: atom_id res chain seq x y z
N ALA A 1 2.52 -7.95 -2.70
CA ALA A 1 2.88 -8.70 -3.93
C ALA A 1 3.99 -7.99 -4.71
N GLY A 2 3.79 -6.79 -5.26
CA GLY A 2 4.76 -6.09 -6.13
C GLY A 2 6.15 -5.91 -5.52
N ALA A 3 6.24 -5.49 -4.26
CA ALA A 3 7.52 -5.33 -3.58
C ALA A 3 8.27 -6.67 -3.40
N ARG A 4 7.54 -7.78 -3.18
CA ARG A 4 8.10 -9.12 -3.15
C ARG A 4 8.67 -9.52 -4.52
N LEU A 5 7.90 -9.28 -5.59
CA LEU A 5 8.35 -9.53 -6.97
C LEU A 5 9.61 -8.73 -7.32
N ALA A 6 9.72 -7.50 -6.78
CA ALA A 6 10.89 -6.65 -6.92
C ALA A 6 12.09 -7.08 -6.04
N GLY A 7 11.97 -8.17 -5.27
CA GLY A 7 13.05 -8.71 -4.46
C GLY A 7 13.29 -7.99 -3.12
N ALA A 8 12.29 -7.26 -2.60
CA ALA A 8 12.43 -6.64 -1.28
C ALA A 8 12.65 -7.71 -0.20
N LYS A 9 13.71 -7.55 0.60
CA LYS A 9 14.10 -8.50 1.65
C LYS A 9 13.16 -8.44 2.86
N GLN A 10 12.75 -7.24 3.23
CA GLN A 10 11.83 -6.99 4.34
C GLN A 10 10.64 -6.18 3.82
N LEU A 11 9.43 -6.65 4.14
CA LEU A 11 8.17 -6.05 3.76
C LEU A 11 7.33 -5.85 5.02
N ILE A 12 7.20 -4.59 5.43
CA ILE A 12 6.40 -4.20 6.60
C ILE A 12 5.07 -3.68 6.09
N ALA A 13 3.99 -4.39 6.39
CA ALA A 13 2.64 -3.93 6.10
C ALA A 13 2.03 -3.27 7.33
N VAL A 14 1.37 -2.13 7.12
CA VAL A 14 0.72 -1.35 8.17
C VAL A 14 -0.74 -1.16 7.82
N ASP A 15 -1.66 -1.56 8.68
CA ASP A 15 -3.09 -1.35 8.50
C ASP A 15 -3.81 -1.26 9.87
N ARG A 16 -5.00 -0.68 9.89
CA ARG A 16 -5.87 -0.62 11.07
C ARG A 16 -6.65 -1.90 11.32
N HIS A 17 -6.86 -2.71 10.28
CA HIS A 17 -7.70 -3.90 10.30
C HIS A 17 -6.86 -5.18 10.35
N ASP A 18 -7.05 -6.00 11.35
CA ASP A 18 -6.29 -7.24 11.54
C ASP A 18 -6.45 -8.20 10.34
N SER A 19 -7.67 -8.28 9.76
CA SER A 19 -7.91 -9.07 8.55
C SER A 19 -7.06 -8.63 7.35
N LYS A 20 -6.75 -7.33 7.21
CA LYS A 20 -5.87 -6.81 6.16
C LYS A 20 -4.41 -7.14 6.44
N LEU A 21 -4.02 -7.16 7.72
CA LEU A 21 -2.68 -7.55 8.14
C LEU A 21 -2.42 -9.04 7.87
N GLU A 22 -3.38 -9.91 8.16
CA GLU A 22 -3.30 -11.34 7.82
C GLU A 22 -3.18 -11.55 6.30
N MET A 23 -4.02 -10.84 5.54
CA MET A 23 -3.92 -10.87 4.08
C MET A 23 -2.55 -10.39 3.59
N ALA A 24 -2.00 -9.33 4.17
CA ALA A 24 -0.69 -8.83 3.79
C ALA A 24 0.41 -9.89 3.96
N ARG A 25 0.31 -10.76 4.99
CA ARG A 25 1.21 -11.90 5.16
C ARG A 25 1.10 -12.90 4.00
N ALA A 26 -0.11 -13.21 3.57
CA ALA A 26 -0.34 -14.09 2.41
C ALA A 26 0.28 -13.52 1.12
N PHE A 27 0.28 -12.19 0.98
CA PHE A 27 0.92 -11.48 -0.15
C PHE A 27 2.41 -11.20 0.04
N GLY A 28 3.03 -11.72 1.09
CA GLY A 28 4.48 -11.71 1.28
C GLY A 28 5.02 -10.64 2.23
N ALA A 29 4.16 -10.03 3.06
CA ALA A 29 4.67 -9.21 4.17
C ALA A 29 5.45 -10.09 5.15
N THR A 30 6.67 -9.66 5.46
CA THR A 30 7.52 -10.33 6.46
C THR A 30 7.14 -9.90 7.87
N GLU A 31 6.65 -8.67 8.00
CA GLU A 31 6.20 -8.06 9.24
C GLU A 31 4.86 -7.37 9.02
N VAL A 32 4.02 -7.36 10.04
CA VAL A 32 2.78 -6.60 10.04
C VAL A 32 2.67 -5.77 11.31
N LEU A 33 2.20 -4.53 11.18
CA LEU A 33 2.03 -3.61 12.28
C LEU A 33 0.61 -3.04 12.26
N LYS A 34 -0.03 -2.99 13.41
CA LYS A 34 -1.27 -2.24 13.55
C LYS A 34 -0.98 -0.75 13.52
N ALA A 35 -1.73 -0.02 12.71
CA ALA A 35 -1.55 1.41 12.55
C ALA A 35 -2.00 2.16 13.81
N ASP A 36 -1.07 2.74 14.53
CA ASP A 36 -1.27 3.57 15.72
C ASP A 36 -0.12 4.60 15.87
N GLU A 37 -0.08 5.29 16.99
CA GLU A 37 0.94 6.30 17.31
C GLU A 37 2.35 5.70 17.42
N SER A 38 2.48 4.41 17.75
CA SER A 38 3.76 3.72 17.88
C SER A 38 4.33 3.22 16.55
N THR A 39 3.54 3.21 15.47
CA THR A 39 3.89 2.62 14.17
C THR A 39 5.27 3.05 13.68
N ARG A 40 5.59 4.34 13.74
CA ARG A 40 6.90 4.85 13.33
C ARG A 40 8.03 4.26 14.17
N ALA A 41 7.85 4.20 15.48
CA ALA A 41 8.87 3.68 16.40
C ALA A 41 9.12 2.19 16.13
N GLU A 42 8.07 1.42 15.88
CA GLU A 42 8.20 -0.01 15.55
C GLU A 42 8.88 -0.21 14.19
N ILE A 43 8.57 0.61 13.17
CA ILE A 43 9.29 0.56 11.87
C ILE A 43 10.77 0.86 12.08
N LEU A 44 11.13 1.88 12.85
CA LEU A 44 12.52 2.19 13.15
C LEU A 44 13.22 1.04 13.88
N LYS A 45 12.57 0.42 14.85
CA LYS A 45 13.08 -0.76 15.54
C LYS A 45 13.34 -1.94 14.59
N LEU A 46 12.37 -2.26 13.74
CA LEU A 46 12.48 -3.33 12.73
C LEU A 46 13.57 -3.07 11.68
N THR A 47 13.93 -1.81 11.46
CA THR A 47 14.94 -1.39 10.48
C THR A 47 16.26 -0.95 11.13
N CYS A 48 16.53 -1.38 12.37
CA CYS A 48 17.75 -1.00 13.12
C CYS A 48 17.96 0.52 13.19
N GLN A 49 16.90 1.27 13.46
CA GLN A 49 16.85 2.74 13.55
C GLN A 49 17.16 3.47 12.23
N ARG A 50 17.28 2.75 11.13
CA ARG A 50 17.61 3.32 9.81
C ARG A 50 16.40 3.94 9.12
N GLY A 51 15.22 3.36 9.27
CA GLY A 51 14.02 3.62 8.49
C GLY A 51 13.94 2.78 7.22
N ALA A 52 12.81 2.83 6.55
CA ALA A 52 12.54 2.05 5.33
C ALA A 52 13.16 2.70 4.09
N ASP A 53 13.67 1.88 3.16
CA ASP A 53 14.21 2.35 1.87
C ASP A 53 13.10 2.96 0.99
N TYR A 54 11.93 2.33 1.01
CA TYR A 54 10.72 2.75 0.31
C TYR A 54 9.54 2.68 1.24
N VAL A 55 8.71 3.71 1.25
CA VAL A 55 7.41 3.72 1.91
C VAL A 55 6.35 4.01 0.86
N PHE A 56 5.35 3.13 0.74
CA PHE A 56 4.21 3.30 -0.16
C PHE A 56 3.00 3.69 0.70
N GLU A 57 2.53 4.91 0.51
CA GLU A 57 1.31 5.38 1.15
C GLU A 57 0.13 5.15 0.20
N ALA A 58 -0.86 4.36 0.63
CA ALA A 58 -1.98 3.92 -0.20
C ALA A 58 -3.36 4.25 0.40
N VAL A 59 -3.41 5.08 1.44
CA VAL A 59 -4.65 5.51 2.10
C VAL A 59 -5.19 6.81 1.47
N GLY A 60 -4.30 7.72 1.11
CA GLY A 60 -4.66 9.03 0.56
C GLY A 60 -5.10 10.04 1.62
N SER A 61 -4.59 9.93 2.84
CA SER A 61 -4.86 10.91 3.89
C SER A 61 -3.62 11.77 4.14
N PRO A 62 -3.73 13.12 4.16
CA PRO A 62 -2.59 13.99 4.46
C PRO A 62 -1.85 13.59 5.73
N LYS A 63 -2.57 13.32 6.82
CA LYS A 63 -1.95 12.88 8.08
C LYS A 63 -1.17 11.56 7.96
N VAL A 64 -1.67 10.62 7.16
CA VAL A 64 -0.97 9.35 6.92
C VAL A 64 0.24 9.56 6.03
N GLN A 65 0.16 10.46 5.05
CA GLN A 65 1.28 10.85 4.20
C GLN A 65 2.42 11.48 5.01
N GLU A 66 2.10 12.42 5.89
CA GLU A 66 3.06 13.07 6.81
C GLU A 66 3.71 12.05 7.76
N ALA A 67 2.90 11.20 8.40
CA ALA A 67 3.40 10.14 9.27
C ALA A 67 4.32 9.15 8.52
N SER A 68 3.93 8.78 7.30
CA SER A 68 4.69 7.89 6.42
C SER A 68 6.06 8.46 6.06
N PHE A 69 6.15 9.78 5.83
CA PHE A 69 7.42 10.46 5.56
C PHE A 69 8.43 10.28 6.69
N GLY A 70 7.95 10.27 7.95
CA GLY A 70 8.77 10.04 9.13
C GLY A 70 9.44 8.66 9.21
N SER A 71 8.89 7.69 8.50
CA SER A 71 9.39 6.30 8.48
C SER A 71 10.41 6.03 7.36
N VAL A 72 10.57 6.96 6.42
CA VAL A 72 11.56 6.88 5.33
C VAL A 72 12.94 7.17 5.85
N ARG A 73 13.93 6.33 5.50
CA ARG A 73 15.33 6.59 5.86
C ARG A 73 15.94 7.80 5.11
N PRO A 74 17.07 8.35 5.56
CA PRO A 74 17.87 9.25 4.72
C PRO A 74 18.20 8.59 3.36
N GLY A 75 18.09 9.35 2.27
CA GLY A 75 18.24 8.87 0.89
C GLY A 75 17.12 7.91 0.43
N GLY A 76 16.07 7.71 1.23
CA GLY A 76 14.93 6.85 0.90
C GLY A 76 13.82 7.56 0.12
N LYS A 77 12.77 6.82 -0.20
CA LYS A 77 11.65 7.32 -1.04
C LYS A 77 10.30 7.10 -0.37
N LEU A 78 9.49 8.15 -0.34
CA LEU A 78 8.06 8.08 -0.09
C LEU A 78 7.33 8.09 -1.43
N VAL A 79 6.50 7.08 -1.67
CA VAL A 79 5.66 6.99 -2.87
C VAL A 79 4.20 7.16 -2.47
N LEU A 80 3.58 8.24 -2.94
CA LEU A 80 2.18 8.54 -2.70
C LEU A 80 1.34 7.87 -3.79
N VAL A 81 0.63 6.81 -3.40
CA VAL A 81 -0.28 6.04 -4.26
C VAL A 81 -1.73 6.35 -3.90
N GLY A 82 -2.00 6.59 -2.61
CA GLY A 82 -3.31 6.99 -2.13
C GLY A 82 -3.69 8.37 -2.63
N LEU A 83 -4.92 8.49 -3.14
CA LEU A 83 -5.44 9.75 -3.66
C LEU A 83 -6.07 10.56 -2.53
N SER A 84 -5.48 11.70 -2.20
CA SER A 84 -6.02 12.63 -1.21
C SER A 84 -7.25 13.38 -1.75
N PRO A 85 -8.17 13.80 -0.87
CA PRO A 85 -9.29 14.63 -1.28
C PRO A 85 -8.82 15.91 -1.99
N MET A 86 -9.54 16.32 -3.02
CA MET A 86 -9.24 17.56 -3.74
C MET A 86 -9.25 18.75 -2.78
N GLY A 87 -8.24 19.60 -2.89
CA GLY A 87 -8.07 20.78 -2.03
C GLY A 87 -7.46 20.50 -0.66
N SER A 88 -7.14 19.25 -0.33
CA SER A 88 -6.34 18.96 0.86
C SER A 88 -4.84 19.19 0.60
N GLU A 89 -4.14 19.53 1.65
CA GLU A 89 -2.69 19.78 1.62
C GLU A 89 -1.96 18.79 2.55
N THR A 90 -0.72 18.48 2.22
CA THR A 90 0.15 17.61 3.02
C THR A 90 1.45 18.34 3.29
N ASP A 91 1.82 18.46 4.56
CA ASP A 91 3.01 19.17 4.99
C ASP A 91 4.22 18.25 5.08
N PHE A 92 5.24 18.55 4.29
CA PHE A 92 6.54 17.90 4.42
C PHE A 92 7.62 18.92 4.79
N PRO A 93 8.42 18.65 5.86
CA PRO A 93 9.43 19.59 6.30
C PRO A 93 10.59 19.68 5.28
N GLY A 94 10.61 20.75 4.50
CA GLY A 94 11.59 20.96 3.44
C GLY A 94 13.06 20.86 3.90
N SER A 95 13.36 21.34 5.11
CA SER A 95 14.70 21.20 5.69
C SER A 95 15.13 19.74 5.91
N ILE A 96 14.18 18.86 6.23
CA ILE A 96 14.46 17.43 6.40
C ILE A 96 14.61 16.76 5.03
N ILE A 97 13.77 17.13 4.05
CA ILE A 97 13.92 16.65 2.67
C ILE A 97 15.35 16.92 2.19
N THR A 98 15.81 18.18 2.30
CA THR A 98 17.12 18.59 1.82
C THR A 98 18.27 17.91 2.59
N ARG A 99 18.23 17.98 3.94
CA ARG A 99 19.35 17.44 4.77
C ARG A 99 19.47 15.93 4.72
N GLN A 100 18.37 15.23 4.51
CA GLN A 100 18.33 13.77 4.46
C GLN A 100 18.19 13.22 3.03
N GLU A 101 18.21 14.07 2.01
CA GLU A 101 18.12 13.70 0.59
C GLU A 101 16.94 12.76 0.30
N LYS A 102 15.83 12.95 1.04
CA LYS A 102 14.61 12.14 0.83
C LYS A 102 13.90 12.53 -0.46
N THR A 103 13.32 11.56 -1.13
CA THR A 103 12.49 11.77 -2.31
C THR A 103 11.02 11.54 -1.98
N VAL A 104 10.13 12.43 -2.45
CA VAL A 104 8.68 12.23 -2.46
C VAL A 104 8.22 12.11 -3.89
N LEU A 105 7.52 11.02 -4.21
CA LEU A 105 7.06 10.69 -5.56
C LEU A 105 5.55 10.46 -5.57
N GLY A 106 4.87 10.95 -6.59
CA GLY A 106 3.50 10.55 -6.90
C GLY A 106 3.49 9.30 -7.79
N SER A 107 2.46 8.46 -7.61
CA SER A 107 2.20 7.33 -8.49
C SER A 107 0.70 7.21 -8.74
N TYR A 108 0.26 7.60 -9.93
CA TYR A 108 -1.13 7.54 -10.33
C TYR A 108 -1.35 6.27 -11.15
N TYR A 109 -2.24 5.38 -10.68
CA TYR A 109 -2.45 4.04 -11.25
C TYR A 109 -1.15 3.25 -11.47
N GLY A 110 -0.17 3.39 -10.55
CA GLY A 110 1.13 2.72 -10.66
C GLY A 110 2.02 3.24 -11.78
N SER A 111 1.71 4.40 -12.40
CA SER A 111 2.37 4.91 -13.61
C SER A 111 2.39 3.86 -14.73
N CYS A 112 1.29 3.11 -14.84
CA CYS A 112 1.14 1.92 -15.68
C CYS A 112 0.96 2.32 -17.16
N ASP A 113 1.60 1.56 -18.04
CA ASP A 113 1.27 1.47 -19.45
C ASP A 113 0.42 0.21 -19.67
N PRO A 114 -0.91 0.33 -19.88
CA PRO A 114 -1.81 -0.82 -19.96
C PRO A 114 -1.45 -1.82 -21.07
N GLN A 115 -0.93 -1.35 -22.19
CA GLN A 115 -0.58 -2.21 -23.32
C GLN A 115 0.63 -3.11 -23.00
N ARG A 116 1.57 -2.60 -22.22
CA ARG A 116 2.75 -3.34 -21.78
C ARG A 116 2.48 -4.13 -20.50
N ASP A 117 1.88 -3.47 -19.51
CA ASP A 117 1.88 -3.98 -18.14
C ASP A 117 0.77 -5.01 -17.88
N PHE A 118 -0.39 -4.92 -18.56
CA PHE A 118 -1.44 -5.93 -18.39
C PHE A 118 -1.04 -7.31 -18.91
N PRO A 119 -0.44 -7.45 -20.11
CA PRO A 119 0.10 -8.74 -20.54
C PRO A 119 1.20 -9.27 -19.60
N LEU A 120 2.05 -8.39 -19.07
CA LEU A 120 3.07 -8.77 -18.09
C LEU A 120 2.45 -9.34 -16.81
N TYR A 121 1.45 -8.66 -16.24
CA TYR A 121 0.79 -9.13 -15.03
C TYR A 121 0.01 -10.43 -15.27
N ALA A 122 -0.63 -10.57 -16.41
CA ALA A 122 -1.28 -11.82 -16.80
C ALA A 122 -0.26 -12.99 -16.90
N GLY A 123 0.89 -12.75 -17.50
CA GLY A 123 1.98 -13.74 -17.55
C GLY A 123 2.46 -14.13 -16.14
N LEU A 124 2.71 -13.15 -15.27
CA LEU A 124 3.12 -13.41 -13.88
C LEU A 124 2.07 -14.19 -13.08
N TYR A 125 0.80 -13.95 -13.35
CA TYR A 125 -0.31 -14.70 -12.74
C TYR A 125 -0.33 -16.14 -13.24
N LEU A 126 -0.27 -16.36 -14.55
CA LEU A 126 -0.26 -17.70 -15.15
C LEU A 126 0.96 -18.53 -14.74
N ASP A 127 2.10 -17.87 -14.50
CA ASP A 127 3.32 -18.49 -13.98
C ASP A 127 3.26 -18.76 -12.46
N GLY A 128 2.16 -18.44 -11.77
CA GLY A 128 2.01 -18.58 -10.32
C GLY A 128 2.89 -17.65 -9.49
N ARG A 129 3.48 -16.61 -10.11
CA ARG A 129 4.34 -15.63 -9.44
C ARG A 129 3.57 -14.44 -8.86
N LEU A 130 2.38 -14.19 -9.38
CA LEU A 130 1.47 -13.13 -8.90
C LEU A 130 0.14 -13.78 -8.50
N GLU A 131 -0.15 -13.79 -7.22
CA GLU A 131 -1.43 -14.26 -6.67
C GLU A 131 -2.48 -13.16 -6.83
N LEU A 132 -3.60 -13.46 -7.49
CA LEU A 132 -4.71 -12.52 -7.69
C LEU A 132 -6.05 -13.09 -7.20
N ASP A 133 -6.25 -14.41 -7.20
CA ASP A 133 -7.55 -15.03 -6.91
C ASP A 133 -8.02 -14.72 -5.49
N SER A 134 -7.13 -14.77 -4.52
CA SER A 134 -7.44 -14.46 -3.13
C SER A 134 -7.75 -12.96 -2.87
N LEU A 135 -7.50 -12.07 -3.85
CA LEU A 135 -7.95 -10.68 -3.77
C LEU A 135 -9.47 -10.56 -3.90
N VAL A 136 -10.11 -11.42 -4.71
CA VAL A 136 -11.58 -11.44 -4.86
C VAL A 136 -12.16 -12.21 -3.68
N SER A 137 -12.47 -11.49 -2.61
CA SER A 137 -12.93 -12.08 -1.36
C SER A 137 -14.43 -12.39 -1.33
N LYS A 138 -15.21 -11.79 -2.21
CA LYS A 138 -16.66 -12.00 -2.31
C LYS A 138 -17.18 -11.66 -3.70
N THR A 139 -18.16 -12.46 -4.16
CA THR A 139 -18.90 -12.20 -5.40
C THR A 139 -20.31 -11.74 -5.09
N TYR A 140 -20.91 -10.96 -5.98
CA TYR A 140 -22.25 -10.41 -5.86
C TYR A 140 -22.97 -10.49 -7.19
N THR A 141 -24.29 -10.56 -7.16
CA THR A 141 -25.14 -10.31 -8.32
C THR A 141 -25.29 -8.79 -8.55
N LEU A 142 -25.78 -8.39 -9.73
CA LEU A 142 -26.03 -6.97 -10.01
C LEU A 142 -27.05 -6.36 -9.03
N GLN A 143 -28.04 -7.14 -8.59
CA GLN A 143 -29.07 -6.72 -7.63
C GLN A 143 -28.47 -6.40 -6.24
N GLU A 144 -27.34 -6.99 -5.92
CA GLU A 144 -26.65 -6.80 -4.63
C GLU A 144 -25.63 -5.65 -4.65
N ILE A 145 -25.61 -4.81 -5.70
CA ILE A 145 -24.60 -3.76 -5.87
C ILE A 145 -24.50 -2.81 -4.67
N ASN A 146 -25.62 -2.46 -4.05
CA ASN A 146 -25.62 -1.59 -2.87
C ASN A 146 -24.97 -2.27 -1.66
N SER A 147 -25.19 -3.57 -1.49
CA SER A 147 -24.52 -4.37 -0.45
C SER A 147 -23.02 -4.47 -0.70
N ALA A 148 -22.61 -4.63 -1.97
CA ALA A 148 -21.21 -4.64 -2.36
C ALA A 148 -20.50 -3.32 -2.02
N TYR A 149 -21.12 -2.18 -2.28
CA TYR A 149 -20.61 -0.87 -1.88
C TYR A 149 -20.53 -0.70 -0.36
N SER A 150 -21.55 -1.14 0.37
CA SER A 150 -21.55 -1.10 1.84
C SER A 150 -20.39 -1.93 2.40
N ASP A 151 -20.21 -3.16 1.92
CA ASP A 151 -19.12 -4.05 2.33
C ASP A 151 -17.74 -3.44 2.03
N MET A 152 -17.60 -2.77 0.89
CA MET A 152 -16.38 -2.07 0.50
C MET A 152 -16.08 -0.89 1.42
N LEU A 153 -17.06 -0.03 1.67
CA LEU A 153 -16.90 1.18 2.50
C LEU A 153 -16.57 0.83 3.96
N GLU A 154 -17.16 -0.26 4.47
CA GLU A 154 -16.90 -0.75 5.82
C GLU A 154 -15.64 -1.61 5.93
N GLY A 155 -14.92 -1.83 4.82
CA GLY A 155 -13.69 -2.61 4.78
C GLY A 155 -13.87 -4.11 5.03
N ARG A 156 -15.11 -4.63 4.90
CA ARG A 156 -15.42 -6.06 5.12
C ARG A 156 -14.86 -6.97 4.03
N ILE A 157 -14.56 -6.42 2.87
CA ILE A 157 -14.01 -7.15 1.72
C ILE A 157 -12.71 -6.52 1.22
N SER A 158 -11.90 -7.31 0.53
CA SER A 158 -10.71 -6.81 -0.17
C SER A 158 -11.05 -6.32 -1.56
N ARG A 159 -11.67 -7.18 -2.33
CA ARG A 159 -12.26 -6.89 -3.64
C ARG A 159 -13.56 -7.64 -3.75
N GLY A 160 -14.60 -6.95 -4.22
CA GLY A 160 -15.86 -7.56 -4.64
C GLY A 160 -15.90 -7.70 -6.17
N ALA A 161 -16.43 -8.79 -6.68
CA ALA A 161 -16.71 -8.96 -8.09
C ALA A 161 -18.22 -9.07 -8.33
N ILE A 162 -18.73 -8.32 -9.32
CA ILE A 162 -20.11 -8.45 -9.78
C ILE A 162 -20.15 -9.50 -10.88
N LEU A 163 -20.98 -10.52 -10.73
CA LEU A 163 -21.21 -11.54 -11.75
C LEU A 163 -22.50 -11.21 -12.50
N PHE A 164 -22.45 -11.33 -13.83
CA PHE A 164 -23.57 -11.12 -14.74
C PHE A 164 -24.11 -12.44 -15.27
#